data_2de22e50a47d4b9b87cb3d24cab9193d
#
_entry.id   2de22e50a47d4b9b87cb3d24cab9193d
#
_cell.length_a   1.000
_cell.length_b   1.000
_cell.length_c   1.000
_cell.angle_alpha   90.00
_cell.angle_beta   90.00
_cell.angle_gamma   90.00
#
_symmetry.space_group_name_H-M   'P 1'
#
loop_
_entity.id
_entity.type
_entity.pdbx_description
1 polymer ?
#
loop_
_entity_poly.entity_id
_entity_poly.type
_entity_poly.pdbx_seq_one_letter_code
_entity_poly.pdbx_strand_id
1 'polypeptide(L)'
;MKDQKAGELISGLTTAFIDQSNNSSLAYRPEFVYNDHKQGKKVLVSLEQELKRCDEFFISVAFITDSGFESLSMILKELEQKGIPGKILTTDYLTFSQPKALDRLAQLKNIELKMFRTNFEVGGFHTKGYIFREDELYRIIIGSSNMTSKAITENREWNTKIVSTEQGEVAQEILNEFKNLWMSPNSQYYEEFIEDYKEQYLQNQIIKKQQRQAAKEQIVDFESYKLKPNKMQLAFINNLMKMRSEGIEKALLLSSTGTGKTYASAFAVRELGYQKVLFLVHRNMLDMVFNHTSVSYTHLRAHE
;
A
#
# COMPACT_ATOMS: atom_id res chain seq x y z
N MET A 1 2.62 -37.83 -18.12
CA MET A 1 2.72 -36.83 -17.04
C MET A 1 2.43 -35.41 -17.56
N LYS A 2 3.06 -34.96 -18.69
CA LYS A 2 2.79 -33.61 -19.24
C LYS A 2 1.30 -33.40 -19.63
N ASP A 3 0.67 -34.36 -20.26
CA ASP A 3 -0.74 -34.26 -20.69
C ASP A 3 -1.71 -34.16 -19.50
N GLN A 4 -1.44 -34.83 -18.39
CA GLN A 4 -2.30 -34.77 -17.20
C GLN A 4 -2.22 -33.40 -16.53
N LYS A 5 -1.00 -32.85 -16.33
CA LYS A 5 -0.82 -31.48 -15.75
C LYS A 5 -1.46 -30.42 -16.64
N ALA A 6 -1.34 -30.54 -17.96
CA ALA A 6 -1.97 -29.62 -18.91
C ALA A 6 -3.52 -29.67 -18.78
N GLY A 7 -4.10 -30.86 -18.68
CA GLY A 7 -5.54 -31.02 -18.44
C GLY A 7 -6.02 -30.38 -17.14
N GLU A 8 -5.28 -30.54 -16.06
CA GLU A 8 -5.57 -29.91 -14.76
C GLU A 8 -5.48 -28.38 -14.81
N LEU A 9 -4.49 -27.83 -15.53
CA LEU A 9 -4.37 -26.39 -15.73
C LEU A 9 -5.53 -25.82 -16.53
N ILE A 10 -5.91 -26.49 -17.64
CA ILE A 10 -7.09 -26.09 -18.45
C ILE A 10 -8.36 -26.13 -17.62
N SER A 11 -8.57 -27.20 -16.84
CA SER A 11 -9.71 -27.34 -15.94
C SER A 11 -9.71 -26.21 -14.88
N GLY A 12 -8.53 -25.88 -14.30
CA GLY A 12 -8.38 -24.78 -13.36
C GLY A 12 -8.73 -23.41 -13.95
N LEU A 13 -8.26 -23.13 -15.16
CA LEU A 13 -8.60 -21.91 -15.91
C LEU A 13 -10.09 -21.82 -16.21
N THR A 14 -10.67 -22.93 -16.68
CA THR A 14 -12.13 -23.01 -16.94
C THR A 14 -12.93 -22.69 -15.69
N THR A 15 -12.61 -23.33 -14.55
CA THR A 15 -13.28 -23.08 -13.28
C THR A 15 -13.14 -21.63 -12.82
N ALA A 16 -11.95 -21.05 -12.95
CA ALA A 16 -11.66 -19.72 -12.42
C ALA A 16 -12.24 -18.57 -13.26
N PHE A 17 -12.27 -18.72 -14.60
CA PHE A 17 -12.56 -17.60 -15.49
C PHE A 17 -13.80 -17.79 -16.38
N ILE A 18 -14.34 -19.02 -16.48
CA ILE A 18 -15.43 -19.30 -17.42
C ILE A 18 -16.65 -19.83 -16.69
N ASP A 19 -16.52 -20.94 -15.94
CA ASP A 19 -17.66 -21.61 -15.30
C ASP A 19 -17.23 -22.32 -14.01
N GLN A 20 -17.65 -21.77 -12.87
CA GLN A 20 -17.33 -22.30 -11.55
C GLN A 20 -17.99 -23.66 -11.25
N SER A 21 -18.96 -24.12 -12.05
CA SER A 21 -19.54 -25.45 -11.89
C SER A 21 -18.60 -26.58 -12.29
N ASN A 22 -17.55 -26.27 -13.07
CA ASN A 22 -16.50 -27.24 -13.36
C ASN A 22 -15.67 -27.54 -12.11
N ASN A 23 -15.42 -28.81 -11.87
CA ASN A 23 -14.53 -29.26 -10.81
C ASN A 23 -13.08 -29.24 -11.27
N SER A 24 -12.22 -28.59 -10.52
CA SER A 24 -10.78 -28.57 -10.76
C SER A 24 -10.00 -28.60 -9.46
N SER A 25 -8.77 -29.07 -9.52
CA SER A 25 -7.85 -29.05 -8.37
C SER A 25 -7.52 -27.61 -7.99
N LEU A 26 -7.58 -27.29 -6.68
CA LEU A 26 -7.14 -26.00 -6.14
C LEU A 26 -5.66 -25.72 -6.43
N ALA A 27 -4.84 -26.76 -6.55
CA ALA A 27 -3.41 -26.63 -6.81
C ALA A 27 -3.07 -25.98 -8.16
N TYR A 28 -3.99 -26.06 -9.13
CA TYR A 28 -3.81 -25.55 -10.50
C TYR A 28 -4.76 -24.41 -10.86
N ARG A 29 -5.59 -23.99 -9.91
CA ARG A 29 -6.60 -22.97 -10.13
C ARG A 29 -6.03 -21.57 -9.89
N PRO A 30 -6.19 -20.64 -10.84
CA PRO A 30 -6.03 -19.22 -10.55
C PRO A 30 -6.96 -18.76 -9.43
N GLU A 31 -6.49 -17.86 -8.58
CA GLU A 31 -7.24 -17.43 -7.40
C GLU A 31 -7.15 -15.91 -7.22
N PHE A 32 -8.21 -15.33 -6.68
CA PHE A 32 -8.19 -13.97 -6.15
C PHE A 32 -7.68 -14.00 -4.70
N VAL A 33 -6.54 -13.36 -4.45
CA VAL A 33 -5.83 -13.38 -3.17
C VAL A 33 -5.98 -12.02 -2.49
N TYR A 34 -6.62 -12.01 -1.32
CA TYR A 34 -6.93 -10.79 -0.58
C TYR A 34 -7.04 -11.06 0.94
N ASN A 35 -7.03 -9.97 1.72
CA ASN A 35 -7.27 -10.06 3.17
C ASN A 35 -8.76 -9.90 3.47
N ASP A 36 -9.31 -10.81 4.25
CA ASP A 36 -10.68 -10.74 4.79
C ASP A 36 -10.71 -11.29 6.21
N HIS A 37 -10.83 -10.41 7.20
CA HIS A 37 -10.86 -10.79 8.61
C HIS A 37 -12.07 -11.69 8.96
N LYS A 38 -13.22 -11.46 8.31
CA LYS A 38 -14.43 -12.24 8.59
C LYS A 38 -14.33 -13.68 8.09
N GLN A 39 -13.65 -13.87 6.97
CA GLN A 39 -13.42 -15.19 6.37
C GLN A 39 -12.09 -15.83 6.77
N GLY A 40 -11.28 -15.14 7.57
CA GLY A 40 -9.94 -15.58 7.97
C GLY A 40 -8.93 -15.63 6.83
N LYS A 41 -9.21 -14.99 5.69
CA LYS A 41 -8.30 -14.96 4.53
C LYS A 41 -7.20 -13.93 4.73
N LYS A 42 -5.97 -14.31 4.38
CA LYS A 42 -4.81 -13.42 4.40
C LYS A 42 -3.92 -13.70 3.21
N VAL A 43 -3.39 -12.64 2.60
CA VAL A 43 -2.34 -12.74 1.55
C VAL A 43 -1.15 -13.53 2.06
N LEU A 44 -0.77 -13.33 3.34
CA LEU A 44 0.31 -14.06 4.02
C LEU A 44 0.16 -15.58 3.87
N VAL A 45 -1.03 -16.13 4.08
CA VAL A 45 -1.27 -17.59 4.01
C VAL A 45 -0.98 -18.10 2.59
N SER A 46 -1.39 -17.37 1.56
CA SER A 46 -1.09 -17.74 0.18
C SER A 46 0.41 -17.68 -0.11
N LEU A 47 1.11 -16.64 0.38
CA LEU A 47 2.56 -16.54 0.22
C LEU A 47 3.30 -17.69 0.93
N GLU A 48 2.92 -18.02 2.17
CA GLU A 48 3.53 -19.14 2.92
C GLU A 48 3.28 -20.50 2.23
N GLN A 49 2.09 -20.71 1.69
CA GLN A 49 1.77 -21.95 0.97
C GLN A 49 2.65 -22.14 -0.26
N GLU A 50 2.87 -21.09 -1.03
CA GLU A 50 3.70 -21.18 -2.22
C GLU A 50 5.20 -21.25 -1.88
N LEU A 51 5.67 -20.52 -0.86
CA LEU A 51 7.05 -20.64 -0.36
C LEU A 51 7.36 -22.05 0.14
N LYS A 52 6.43 -22.73 0.83
CA LYS A 52 6.65 -24.09 1.37
C LYS A 52 6.89 -25.15 0.30
N ARG A 53 6.44 -24.93 -0.90
CA ARG A 53 6.46 -25.92 -1.99
C ARG A 53 7.41 -25.57 -3.14
N CYS A 54 7.97 -24.36 -3.15
CA CYS A 54 8.81 -23.92 -4.28
C CYS A 54 10.22 -24.50 -4.20
N ASP A 55 10.83 -24.66 -5.39
CA ASP A 55 12.24 -24.98 -5.59
C ASP A 55 13.10 -23.72 -5.76
N GLU A 56 12.48 -22.60 -6.08
CA GLU A 56 13.10 -21.29 -6.28
C GLU A 56 12.02 -20.21 -6.18
N PHE A 57 12.38 -19.02 -5.69
CA PHE A 57 11.44 -17.90 -5.63
C PHE A 57 12.07 -16.57 -6.03
N PHE A 58 11.22 -15.69 -6.58
CA PHE A 58 11.57 -14.32 -6.95
C PHE A 58 10.52 -13.37 -6.39
N ILE A 59 10.97 -12.32 -5.72
CA ILE A 59 10.10 -11.30 -5.14
C ILE A 59 10.52 -9.94 -5.66
N SER A 60 9.57 -9.21 -6.23
CA SER A 60 9.76 -7.84 -6.70
C SER A 60 8.71 -6.96 -6.04
N VAL A 61 9.13 -6.15 -5.04
CA VAL A 61 8.23 -5.31 -4.25
C VAL A 61 8.83 -3.93 -4.02
N ALA A 62 7.99 -2.90 -4.07
CA ALA A 62 8.45 -1.54 -3.86
C ALA A 62 8.88 -1.29 -2.40
N PHE A 63 8.20 -1.92 -1.42
CA PHE A 63 8.46 -1.65 0.00
C PHE A 63 8.61 -2.92 0.82
N ILE A 64 9.64 -2.91 1.68
CA ILE A 64 9.92 -3.98 2.64
C ILE A 64 10.03 -3.37 4.04
N THR A 65 9.22 -3.84 4.98
CA THR A 65 9.29 -3.42 6.39
C THR A 65 9.78 -4.54 7.29
N ASP A 66 10.34 -4.20 8.45
CA ASP A 66 10.78 -5.17 9.45
C ASP A 66 9.62 -6.08 9.91
N SER A 67 8.43 -5.50 10.09
CA SER A 67 7.22 -6.27 10.40
C SER A 67 6.76 -7.17 9.25
N GLY A 68 6.97 -6.77 7.99
CA GLY A 68 6.69 -7.62 6.83
C GLY A 68 7.66 -8.79 6.73
N PHE A 69 8.96 -8.54 6.93
CA PHE A 69 9.95 -9.60 7.06
C PHE A 69 9.62 -10.55 8.21
N GLU A 70 9.28 -10.02 9.40
CA GLU A 70 8.95 -10.83 10.58
C GLU A 70 7.82 -11.82 10.30
N SER A 71 6.78 -11.37 9.57
CA SER A 71 5.66 -12.23 9.19
C SER A 71 6.07 -13.43 8.34
N LEU A 72 7.15 -13.32 7.56
CA LEU A 72 7.67 -14.40 6.70
C LEU A 72 8.96 -15.03 7.24
N SER A 73 9.49 -14.56 8.36
CA SER A 73 10.83 -14.92 8.84
C SER A 73 11.01 -16.42 9.10
N MET A 74 9.98 -17.10 9.62
CA MET A 74 10.03 -18.54 9.86
C MET A 74 10.20 -19.33 8.58
N ILE A 75 9.35 -19.05 7.58
CA ILE A 75 9.41 -19.78 6.32
C ILE A 75 10.68 -19.45 5.53
N LEU A 76 11.16 -18.21 5.53
CA LEU A 76 12.40 -17.83 4.85
C LEU A 76 13.63 -18.54 5.48
N LYS A 77 13.68 -18.69 6.81
CA LYS A 77 14.72 -19.50 7.48
C LYS A 77 14.61 -21.00 7.18
N GLU A 78 13.40 -21.52 7.05
CA GLU A 78 13.19 -22.92 6.63
C GLU A 78 13.73 -23.14 5.22
N LEU A 79 13.49 -22.18 4.29
CA LEU A 79 14.02 -22.21 2.93
C LEU A 79 15.56 -22.11 2.92
N GLU A 80 16.14 -21.29 3.80
CA GLU A 80 17.60 -21.22 3.96
C GLU A 80 18.17 -22.58 4.37
N GLN A 81 17.57 -23.23 5.37
CA GLN A 81 18.00 -24.56 5.83
C GLN A 81 17.90 -25.62 4.72
N LYS A 82 16.92 -25.50 3.84
CA LYS A 82 16.74 -26.39 2.67
C LYS A 82 17.60 -25.99 1.49
N GLY A 83 18.29 -24.86 1.52
CA GLY A 83 19.09 -24.34 0.40
C GLY A 83 18.26 -23.90 -0.81
N ILE A 84 16.99 -23.56 -0.63
CA ILE A 84 16.10 -23.09 -1.69
C ILE A 84 16.48 -21.66 -2.06
N PRO A 85 16.95 -21.40 -3.32
CA PRO A 85 17.42 -20.09 -3.70
C PRO A 85 16.28 -19.08 -3.87
N GLY A 86 16.55 -17.84 -3.48
CA GLY A 86 15.62 -16.72 -3.63
C GLY A 86 16.29 -15.45 -4.14
N LYS A 87 15.58 -14.70 -4.97
CA LYS A 87 15.98 -13.35 -5.41
C LYS A 87 14.94 -12.34 -5.01
N ILE A 88 15.40 -11.30 -4.32
CA ILE A 88 14.52 -10.24 -3.86
C ILE A 88 14.99 -8.90 -4.44
N LEU A 89 14.09 -8.21 -5.13
CA LEU A 89 14.30 -6.89 -5.70
C LEU A 89 13.36 -5.90 -5.04
N THR A 90 13.92 -4.82 -4.51
CA THR A 90 13.16 -3.68 -3.96
C THR A 90 13.64 -2.38 -4.59
N THR A 91 13.17 -1.23 -4.09
CA THR A 91 13.58 0.09 -4.59
C THR A 91 13.84 1.07 -3.46
N ASP A 92 14.61 2.11 -3.76
CA ASP A 92 14.84 3.27 -2.89
C ASP A 92 13.69 4.30 -2.96
N TYR A 93 12.67 4.06 -3.80
CA TYR A 93 11.55 4.97 -3.99
C TYR A 93 10.91 5.40 -2.67
N LEU A 94 10.86 6.71 -2.43
CA LEU A 94 10.36 7.34 -1.20
C LEU A 94 11.02 6.86 0.10
N THR A 95 12.10 6.08 0.03
CA THR A 95 12.81 5.50 1.19
C THR A 95 11.86 4.80 2.20
N PHE A 96 10.92 4.00 1.68
CA PHE A 96 9.95 3.29 2.53
C PHE A 96 10.43 1.91 2.98
N SER A 97 11.37 1.29 2.25
CA SER A 97 11.99 0.05 2.71
C SER A 97 12.85 0.31 3.95
N GLN A 98 12.67 -0.50 4.98
CA GLN A 98 13.37 -0.31 6.25
C GLN A 98 14.74 -0.97 6.22
N PRO A 99 15.85 -0.26 6.47
CA PRO A 99 17.21 -0.83 6.46
C PRO A 99 17.34 -2.08 7.31
N LYS A 100 16.73 -2.10 8.50
CA LYS A 100 16.72 -3.28 9.38
C LYS A 100 16.14 -4.53 8.71
N ALA A 101 15.10 -4.38 7.90
CA ALA A 101 14.51 -5.52 7.17
C ALA A 101 15.46 -5.99 6.06
N LEU A 102 16.12 -5.06 5.38
CA LEU A 102 17.10 -5.37 4.33
C LEU A 102 18.33 -6.08 4.92
N ASP A 103 18.84 -5.60 6.05
CA ASP A 103 19.95 -6.25 6.79
C ASP A 103 19.60 -7.70 7.15
N ARG A 104 18.36 -7.94 7.62
CA ARG A 104 17.90 -9.29 7.99
C ARG A 104 17.73 -10.22 6.79
N LEU A 105 17.25 -9.69 5.65
CA LEU A 105 17.15 -10.46 4.40
C LEU A 105 18.53 -10.82 3.87
N ALA A 106 19.48 -9.90 3.88
CA ALA A 106 20.84 -10.14 3.41
C ALA A 106 21.64 -11.14 4.28
N GLN A 107 21.22 -11.37 5.53
CA GLN A 107 21.80 -12.38 6.41
C GLN A 107 21.41 -13.81 5.99
N LEU A 108 20.34 -13.99 5.21
CA LEU A 108 19.91 -15.32 4.73
C LEU A 108 20.76 -15.73 3.53
N LYS A 109 21.55 -16.79 3.68
CA LYS A 109 22.57 -17.24 2.71
C LYS A 109 22.01 -17.69 1.35
N ASN A 110 20.74 -18.05 1.32
CA ASN A 110 20.04 -18.50 0.12
C ASN A 110 19.36 -17.36 -0.64
N ILE A 111 19.43 -16.12 -0.16
CA ILE A 111 18.75 -14.96 -0.74
C ILE A 111 19.78 -14.00 -1.33
N GLU A 112 19.61 -13.70 -2.63
CA GLU A 112 20.25 -12.55 -3.27
C GLU A 112 19.32 -11.35 -3.16
N LEU A 113 19.81 -10.24 -2.57
CA LEU A 113 19.03 -9.00 -2.40
C LEU A 113 19.62 -7.90 -3.27
N LYS A 114 18.76 -7.29 -4.11
CA LYS A 114 19.09 -6.09 -4.89
C LYS A 114 18.11 -4.95 -4.63
N MET A 115 18.59 -3.73 -4.83
CA MET A 115 17.78 -2.52 -4.84
C MET A 115 17.87 -1.82 -6.18
N PHE A 116 16.73 -1.59 -6.82
CA PHE A 116 16.61 -0.76 -8.01
C PHE A 116 16.65 0.71 -7.59
N ARG A 117 17.71 1.41 -7.99
CA ARG A 117 17.90 2.83 -7.69
C ARG A 117 17.11 3.67 -8.68
N THR A 118 16.18 4.48 -8.14
CA THR A 118 15.38 5.38 -8.96
C THR A 118 16.10 6.71 -9.12
N ASN A 119 16.22 7.18 -10.36
CA ASN A 119 16.70 8.51 -10.68
C ASN A 119 15.66 9.23 -11.56
N PHE A 120 15.87 10.52 -11.83
CA PHE A 120 14.93 11.33 -12.62
C PHE A 120 14.77 10.85 -14.08
N GLU A 121 15.71 10.05 -14.59
CA GLU A 121 15.72 9.57 -15.98
C GLU A 121 15.07 8.20 -16.13
N VAL A 122 15.00 7.43 -15.05
CA VAL A 122 14.42 6.08 -15.03
C VAL A 122 13.05 6.15 -14.36
N GLY A 123 12.05 5.64 -15.03
CA GLY A 123 10.68 5.57 -14.53
C GLY A 123 10.57 4.92 -13.15
N GLY A 124 9.51 5.25 -12.40
CA GLY A 124 9.32 4.75 -11.03
C GLY A 124 9.18 3.23 -10.98
N PHE A 125 9.83 2.61 -9.99
CA PHE A 125 9.65 1.19 -9.67
C PHE A 125 8.53 1.03 -8.64
N HIS A 126 7.45 0.35 -9.01
CA HIS A 126 6.31 0.14 -8.09
C HIS A 126 5.68 -1.25 -8.25
N THR A 127 6.48 -2.24 -8.60
CA THR A 127 6.02 -3.64 -8.77
C THR A 127 5.66 -4.29 -7.44
N LYS A 128 4.74 -5.24 -7.47
CA LYS A 128 4.43 -6.15 -6.36
C LYS A 128 4.12 -7.51 -6.98
N GLY A 129 5.15 -8.31 -7.09
CA GLY A 129 5.12 -9.63 -7.66
C GLY A 129 5.88 -10.62 -6.79
N TYR A 130 5.29 -11.78 -6.60
CA TYR A 130 5.85 -12.93 -5.92
C TYR A 130 5.76 -14.12 -6.85
N ILE A 131 6.89 -14.67 -7.26
CA ILE A 131 7.01 -15.71 -8.26
C ILE A 131 7.64 -16.94 -7.60
N PHE A 132 7.01 -18.08 -7.72
CA PHE A 132 7.43 -19.34 -7.14
C PHE A 132 7.50 -20.40 -8.23
N ARG A 133 8.65 -21.05 -8.36
CA ARG A 133 8.83 -22.19 -9.25
C ARG A 133 8.73 -23.50 -8.47
N GLU A 134 7.97 -24.43 -8.96
CA GLU A 134 7.88 -25.81 -8.49
C GLU A 134 7.91 -26.72 -9.70
N ASP A 135 9.00 -27.47 -9.88
CA ASP A 135 9.26 -28.26 -11.10
C ASP A 135 9.14 -27.41 -12.39
N GLU A 136 8.15 -27.77 -13.24
CA GLU A 136 7.84 -27.11 -14.53
C GLU A 136 6.78 -25.99 -14.38
N LEU A 137 6.31 -25.74 -13.16
CA LEU A 137 5.22 -24.79 -12.90
C LEU A 137 5.74 -23.53 -12.25
N TYR A 138 5.13 -22.42 -12.66
CA TYR A 138 5.24 -21.14 -11.99
C TYR A 138 3.90 -20.78 -11.34
N ARG A 139 3.94 -20.41 -10.08
CA ARG A 139 2.84 -19.79 -9.35
C ARG A 139 3.21 -18.35 -9.07
N ILE A 140 2.40 -17.45 -9.59
CA ILE A 140 2.72 -16.03 -9.62
C ILE A 140 1.60 -15.26 -8.92
N ILE A 141 1.93 -14.54 -7.85
CA ILE A 141 0.99 -13.65 -7.16
C ILE A 141 1.38 -12.22 -7.50
N ILE A 142 0.54 -11.52 -8.24
CA ILE A 142 0.74 -10.11 -8.62
C ILE A 142 -0.46 -9.27 -8.20
N GLY A 143 -0.20 -8.03 -7.79
CA GLY A 143 -1.26 -7.11 -7.38
C GLY A 143 -0.76 -5.90 -6.62
N SER A 144 -1.42 -5.57 -5.50
CA SER A 144 -1.13 -4.37 -4.73
C SER A 144 -0.27 -4.58 -3.48
N SER A 145 -0.02 -5.83 -3.07
CA SER A 145 0.62 -6.15 -1.78
C SER A 145 2.13 -5.98 -1.78
N ASN A 146 2.62 -5.00 -1.03
CA ASN A 146 4.04 -4.91 -0.68
C ASN A 146 4.41 -5.89 0.45
N MET A 147 5.70 -6.11 0.70
CA MET A 147 6.21 -6.93 1.82
C MET A 147 6.15 -6.13 3.13
N THR A 148 4.94 -5.79 3.56
CA THR A 148 4.66 -5.11 4.82
C THR A 148 3.61 -5.89 5.59
N SER A 149 3.67 -5.94 6.92
CA SER A 149 2.72 -6.72 7.72
C SER A 149 1.28 -6.32 7.39
N LYS A 150 0.98 -5.03 7.32
CA LYS A 150 -0.37 -4.55 7.01
C LYS A 150 -0.86 -5.00 5.64
N ALA A 151 -0.01 -4.92 4.60
CA ALA A 151 -0.43 -5.34 3.26
C ALA A 151 -0.72 -6.84 3.19
N ILE A 152 0.09 -7.67 3.85
CA ILE A 152 -0.07 -9.12 3.75
C ILE A 152 -1.05 -9.72 4.77
N THR A 153 -1.51 -8.95 5.79
CA THR A 153 -2.39 -9.48 6.86
C THR A 153 -3.67 -8.69 7.11
N GLU A 154 -3.71 -7.37 6.82
CA GLU A 154 -4.77 -6.48 7.30
C GLU A 154 -5.45 -5.67 6.22
N ASN A 155 -4.66 -4.93 5.43
CA ASN A 155 -5.20 -4.02 4.43
C ASN A 155 -6.02 -4.76 3.38
N ARG A 156 -7.01 -4.07 2.80
CA ARG A 156 -7.68 -4.57 1.61
C ARG A 156 -6.75 -4.46 0.42
N GLU A 157 -6.13 -5.58 0.09
CA GLU A 157 -5.22 -5.72 -1.05
C GLU A 157 -5.84 -6.64 -2.08
N TRP A 158 -5.64 -6.33 -3.34
CA TRP A 158 -6.13 -7.14 -4.45
C TRP A 158 -4.94 -7.73 -5.19
N ASN A 159 -4.90 -9.05 -5.17
CA ASN A 159 -3.88 -9.79 -5.91
C ASN A 159 -4.53 -10.93 -6.67
N THR A 160 -3.89 -11.33 -7.75
CA THR A 160 -4.25 -12.52 -8.53
C THR A 160 -3.13 -13.53 -8.43
N LYS A 161 -3.46 -14.77 -8.08
CA LYS A 161 -2.56 -15.90 -8.22
C LYS A 161 -2.80 -16.56 -9.58
N ILE A 162 -1.75 -16.66 -10.37
CA ILE A 162 -1.72 -17.33 -11.67
C ILE A 162 -0.94 -18.64 -11.50
N VAL A 163 -1.39 -19.69 -12.14
CA VAL A 163 -0.63 -20.96 -12.26
C VAL A 163 -0.36 -21.20 -13.75
N SER A 164 0.91 -21.33 -14.11
CA SER A 164 1.33 -21.46 -15.50
C SER A 164 2.48 -22.45 -15.62
N THR A 165 2.70 -22.95 -16.81
CA THR A 165 3.96 -23.61 -17.16
C THR A 165 5.00 -22.57 -17.55
N GLU A 166 6.27 -22.98 -17.66
CA GLU A 166 7.34 -22.13 -18.20
C GLU A 166 7.13 -21.74 -19.68
N GLN A 167 6.22 -22.42 -20.39
CA GLN A 167 5.85 -22.11 -21.78
C GLN A 167 4.67 -21.15 -21.90
N GLY A 168 4.04 -20.77 -20.78
CA GLY A 168 2.93 -19.83 -20.78
C GLY A 168 3.41 -18.41 -21.06
N GLU A 169 2.81 -17.73 -22.04
CA GLU A 169 3.21 -16.39 -22.49
C GLU A 169 3.29 -15.38 -21.34
N VAL A 170 2.22 -15.30 -20.52
CA VAL A 170 2.17 -14.38 -19.37
C VAL A 170 3.26 -14.66 -18.34
N ALA A 171 3.55 -15.95 -18.07
CA ALA A 171 4.63 -16.31 -17.15
C ALA A 171 5.99 -15.92 -17.71
N GLN A 172 6.23 -16.14 -19.01
CA GLN A 172 7.46 -15.73 -19.67
C GLN A 172 7.65 -14.21 -19.66
N GLU A 173 6.60 -13.44 -19.93
CA GLU A 173 6.66 -11.98 -19.88
C GLU A 173 7.01 -11.47 -18.48
N ILE A 174 6.37 -12.01 -17.44
CA ILE A 174 6.65 -11.64 -16.04
C ILE A 174 8.07 -12.01 -15.64
N LEU A 175 8.55 -13.20 -16.01
CA LEU A 175 9.90 -13.65 -15.73
C LEU A 175 10.96 -12.82 -16.48
N ASN A 176 10.70 -12.49 -17.75
CA ASN A 176 11.58 -11.63 -18.53
C ASN A 176 11.64 -10.22 -17.96
N GLU A 177 10.50 -9.66 -17.55
CA GLU A 177 10.47 -8.35 -16.90
C GLU A 177 11.24 -8.34 -15.58
N PHE A 178 11.03 -9.35 -14.71
CA PHE A 178 11.82 -9.51 -13.50
C PHE A 178 13.32 -9.59 -13.81
N LYS A 179 13.71 -10.41 -14.82
CA LYS A 179 15.09 -10.57 -15.24
C LYS A 179 15.69 -9.25 -15.75
N ASN A 180 14.94 -8.51 -16.56
CA ASN A 180 15.36 -7.20 -17.07
C ASN A 180 15.61 -6.21 -15.95
N LEU A 181 14.70 -6.12 -14.97
CA LEU A 181 14.87 -5.30 -13.79
C LEU A 181 16.06 -5.76 -12.93
N TRP A 182 16.21 -7.08 -12.75
CA TRP A 182 17.30 -7.66 -11.97
C TRP A 182 18.68 -7.40 -12.57
N MET A 183 18.78 -7.46 -13.90
CA MET A 183 20.02 -7.24 -14.66
C MET A 183 20.26 -5.77 -15.04
N SER A 184 19.32 -4.89 -14.68
CA SER A 184 19.45 -3.45 -14.95
C SER A 184 20.71 -2.87 -14.28
N PRO A 185 21.43 -1.97 -14.95
CA PRO A 185 22.54 -1.22 -14.34
C PRO A 185 22.13 -0.46 -13.07
N ASN A 186 20.84 -0.15 -12.91
CA ASN A 186 20.31 0.51 -11.74
C ASN A 186 20.04 -0.45 -10.57
N SER A 187 20.14 -1.76 -10.75
CA SER A 187 19.93 -2.77 -9.71
C SER A 187 21.22 -3.16 -9.04
N GLN A 188 21.48 -2.56 -7.89
CA GLN A 188 22.68 -2.76 -7.10
C GLN A 188 22.50 -3.90 -6.10
N TYR A 189 23.55 -4.68 -5.85
CA TYR A 189 23.56 -5.67 -4.78
C TYR A 189 23.56 -5.01 -3.40
N TYR A 190 23.15 -5.77 -2.39
CA TYR A 190 23.01 -5.28 -1.01
C TYR A 190 24.25 -4.55 -0.52
N GLU A 191 25.44 -5.07 -0.70
CA GLU A 191 26.72 -4.51 -0.27
C GLU A 191 27.04 -3.17 -0.94
N GLU A 192 26.52 -2.95 -2.16
CA GLU A 192 26.79 -1.76 -2.95
C GLU A 192 25.91 -0.58 -2.54
N PHE A 193 24.68 -0.83 -2.07
CA PHE A 193 23.73 0.25 -1.81
C PHE A 193 23.44 0.54 -0.33
N ILE A 194 23.71 -0.41 0.57
CA ILE A 194 23.11 -0.36 1.91
C ILE A 194 23.58 0.82 2.76
N GLU A 195 24.86 1.18 2.71
CA GLU A 195 25.39 2.27 3.52
C GLU A 195 24.82 3.63 3.08
N ASP A 196 24.87 3.91 1.78
CA ASP A 196 24.27 5.13 1.19
C ASP A 196 22.76 5.19 1.47
N TYR A 197 22.06 4.05 1.32
CA TYR A 197 20.64 3.98 1.59
C TYR A 197 20.27 4.22 3.06
N LYS A 198 21.07 3.72 4.01
CA LYS A 198 20.89 3.99 5.45
C LYS A 198 20.98 5.48 5.76
N GLU A 199 21.95 6.17 5.16
CA GLU A 199 22.09 7.62 5.33
C GLU A 199 20.87 8.37 4.77
N GLN A 200 20.45 8.06 3.55
CA GLN A 200 19.26 8.65 2.93
C GLN A 200 18.00 8.38 3.76
N TYR A 201 17.83 7.16 4.27
CA TYR A 201 16.71 6.78 5.12
C TYR A 201 16.67 7.62 6.40
N LEU A 202 17.81 7.77 7.10
CA LEU A 202 17.92 8.58 8.32
C LEU A 202 17.61 10.05 8.05
N GLN A 203 18.18 10.64 7.00
CA GLN A 203 17.92 12.02 6.61
C GLN A 203 16.41 12.24 6.35
N ASN A 204 15.77 11.34 5.61
CA ASN A 204 14.34 11.42 5.33
C ASN A 204 13.48 11.25 6.60
N GLN A 205 13.91 10.43 7.57
CA GLN A 205 13.22 10.33 8.86
C GLN A 205 13.32 11.64 9.67
N ILE A 206 14.47 12.29 9.66
CA ILE A 206 14.67 13.59 10.31
C ILE A 206 13.77 14.66 9.67
N ILE A 207 13.77 14.75 8.34
CA ILE A 207 12.93 15.70 7.59
C ILE A 207 11.44 15.46 7.92
N LYS A 208 10.98 14.21 7.85
CA LYS A 208 9.59 13.85 8.20
C LYS A 208 9.24 14.22 9.65
N LYS A 209 10.18 14.03 10.59
CA LYS A 209 9.98 14.40 11.99
C LYS A 209 9.89 15.92 12.15
N GLN A 210 10.78 16.66 11.49
CA GLN A 210 10.76 18.14 11.51
C GLN A 210 9.48 18.69 10.89
N GLN A 211 9.04 18.16 9.76
CA GLN A 211 7.77 18.55 9.13
C GLN A 211 6.57 18.28 10.04
N ARG A 212 6.55 17.15 10.74
CA ARG A 212 5.49 16.84 11.72
C ARG A 212 5.53 17.75 12.93
N GLN A 213 6.72 18.15 13.39
CA GLN A 213 6.87 19.11 14.50
C GLN A 213 6.44 20.51 14.07
N ALA A 214 6.91 20.98 12.91
CA ALA A 214 6.51 22.28 12.35
C ALA A 214 4.97 22.33 12.12
N ALA A 215 4.37 21.26 11.64
CA ALA A 215 2.92 21.18 11.49
C ALA A 215 2.19 21.22 12.84
N LYS A 216 2.76 20.64 13.92
CA LYS A 216 2.20 20.72 15.28
C LYS A 216 2.39 22.11 15.87
N GLU A 217 3.55 22.72 15.68
CA GLU A 217 3.85 24.07 16.17
C GLU A 217 2.99 25.14 15.49
N GLN A 218 2.72 24.99 14.18
CA GLN A 218 1.77 25.83 13.48
C GLN A 218 0.34 25.72 14.06
N ILE A 219 -0.01 24.58 14.63
CA ILE A 219 -1.33 24.39 15.29
C ILE A 219 -1.39 25.12 16.64
N VAL A 220 -0.28 25.17 17.38
CA VAL A 220 -0.22 25.86 18.69
C VAL A 220 -0.28 27.38 18.52
N ASP A 221 0.24 27.92 17.44
CA ASP A 221 0.23 29.37 17.16
C ASP A 221 -1.15 29.88 16.70
N PHE A 222 -2.08 29.00 16.34
CA PHE A 222 -3.48 29.38 16.02
C PHE A 222 -4.29 29.84 17.24
N GLU A 223 -3.87 29.54 18.47
CA GLU A 223 -4.55 30.04 19.68
C GLU A 223 -4.36 31.55 19.88
N SER A 224 -3.29 32.14 19.35
CA SER A 224 -2.99 33.57 19.47
C SER A 224 -3.59 34.42 18.32
N TYR A 225 -3.90 33.85 17.20
CA TYR A 225 -4.47 34.53 16.04
C TYR A 225 -5.98 34.35 15.97
N LYS A 226 -6.75 35.42 16.26
CA LYS A 226 -8.16 35.48 15.85
C LYS A 226 -8.23 35.53 14.35
N LEU A 227 -8.28 34.35 13.72
CA LEU A 227 -8.50 34.23 12.27
C LEU A 227 -9.74 35.04 11.87
N LYS A 228 -9.57 35.99 10.96
CA LYS A 228 -10.67 36.78 10.38
C LYS A 228 -11.07 36.15 9.04
N PRO A 229 -12.37 36.00 8.78
CA PRO A 229 -12.83 35.50 7.50
C PRO A 229 -12.46 36.47 6.37
N ASN A 230 -12.04 35.92 5.23
CA ASN A 230 -11.79 36.71 4.02
C ASN A 230 -13.11 37.13 3.35
N LYS A 231 -13.01 37.96 2.28
CA LYS A 231 -14.22 38.51 1.60
C LYS A 231 -15.18 37.42 1.11
N MET A 232 -14.67 36.31 0.58
CA MET A 232 -15.49 35.19 0.09
C MET A 232 -16.19 34.49 1.26
N GLN A 233 -15.46 34.26 2.35
CA GLN A 233 -15.98 33.60 3.55
C GLN A 233 -17.04 34.49 4.25
N LEU A 234 -16.83 35.81 4.31
CA LEU A 234 -17.85 36.77 4.82
C LEU A 234 -19.10 36.75 3.95
N ALA A 235 -18.98 36.77 2.63
CA ALA A 235 -20.13 36.68 1.73
C ALA A 235 -20.91 35.39 1.94
N PHE A 236 -20.22 34.27 2.11
CA PHE A 236 -20.84 32.96 2.41
C PHE A 236 -21.60 32.98 3.75
N ILE A 237 -20.99 33.50 4.82
CA ILE A 237 -21.61 33.59 6.14
C ILE A 237 -22.86 34.48 6.08
N ASN A 238 -22.77 35.65 5.45
CA ASN A 238 -23.89 36.55 5.31
C ASN A 238 -25.05 35.95 4.53
N ASN A 239 -24.77 35.21 3.49
CA ASN A 239 -25.78 34.50 2.71
C ASN A 239 -26.45 33.40 3.55
N LEU A 240 -25.68 32.64 4.36
CA LEU A 240 -26.25 31.65 5.28
C LEU A 240 -27.15 32.29 6.36
N MET A 241 -26.73 33.42 6.92
CA MET A 241 -27.55 34.15 7.86
C MET A 241 -28.89 34.59 7.26
N LYS A 242 -28.85 35.12 6.03
CA LYS A 242 -30.04 35.52 5.27
C LYS A 242 -30.96 34.32 5.01
N MET A 243 -30.38 33.22 4.45
CA MET A 243 -31.14 31.99 4.19
C MET A 243 -31.82 31.44 5.43
N ARG A 244 -31.13 31.47 6.60
CA ARG A 244 -31.70 31.06 7.88
C ARG A 244 -32.85 31.95 8.31
N SER A 245 -32.75 33.29 8.14
CA SER A 245 -33.85 34.21 8.47
C SER A 245 -35.06 34.02 7.55
N GLU A 246 -34.86 33.50 6.35
CA GLU A 246 -35.90 33.14 5.37
C GLU A 246 -36.46 31.73 5.55
N GLY A 247 -36.00 30.97 6.57
CA GLY A 247 -36.42 29.60 6.85
C GLY A 247 -35.86 28.54 5.86
N ILE A 248 -34.82 28.87 5.11
CA ILE A 248 -34.18 27.94 4.18
C ILE A 248 -33.24 27.02 4.95
N GLU A 249 -33.49 25.71 4.92
CA GLU A 249 -32.75 24.71 5.69
C GLU A 249 -31.54 24.09 4.99
N LYS A 250 -31.37 24.32 3.68
CA LYS A 250 -30.31 23.69 2.88
C LYS A 250 -29.55 24.73 2.08
N ALA A 251 -28.23 24.65 2.11
CA ALA A 251 -27.34 25.51 1.34
C ALA A 251 -26.22 24.72 0.68
N LEU A 252 -25.74 25.17 -0.48
CA LEU A 252 -24.62 24.61 -1.20
C LEU A 252 -23.57 25.70 -1.44
N LEU A 253 -22.33 25.45 -1.00
CA LEU A 253 -21.18 26.30 -1.31
C LEU A 253 -20.38 25.73 -2.48
N LEU A 254 -20.43 26.36 -3.62
CA LEU A 254 -19.57 26.07 -4.78
C LEU A 254 -18.36 27.01 -4.75
N SER A 255 -17.18 26.44 -4.68
CA SER A 255 -15.92 27.21 -4.64
C SER A 255 -14.76 26.37 -5.16
N SER A 256 -13.79 27.00 -5.83
CA SER A 256 -12.60 26.33 -6.34
C SER A 256 -11.73 25.74 -5.24
N THR A 257 -10.81 24.83 -5.59
CA THR A 257 -9.80 24.29 -4.67
C THR A 257 -8.88 25.38 -4.15
N GLY A 258 -8.48 25.30 -2.88
CA GLY A 258 -7.56 26.28 -2.30
C GLY A 258 -8.18 27.57 -1.74
N THR A 259 -9.47 27.82 -1.94
CA THR A 259 -10.15 29.05 -1.49
C THR A 259 -10.49 29.11 0.00
N GLY A 260 -10.16 28.06 0.77
CA GLY A 260 -10.41 28.00 2.21
C GLY A 260 -11.84 27.60 2.59
N LYS A 261 -12.48 26.72 1.80
CA LYS A 261 -13.83 26.17 2.09
C LYS A 261 -13.99 25.62 3.50
N THR A 262 -12.98 24.91 4.00
CA THR A 262 -12.96 24.35 5.35
C THR A 262 -13.04 25.43 6.41
N TYR A 263 -12.28 26.51 6.25
CA TYR A 263 -12.35 27.66 7.14
C TYR A 263 -13.69 28.39 7.01
N ALA A 264 -14.26 28.50 5.81
CA ALA A 264 -15.59 29.07 5.62
C ALA A 264 -16.65 28.34 6.44
N SER A 265 -16.60 27.01 6.45
CA SER A 265 -17.50 26.19 7.26
C SER A 265 -17.29 26.40 8.78
N ALA A 266 -16.03 26.44 9.23
CA ALA A 266 -15.71 26.69 10.64
C ALA A 266 -16.18 28.07 11.10
N PHE A 267 -15.96 29.10 10.31
CA PHE A 267 -16.46 30.45 10.57
C PHE A 267 -18.00 30.51 10.59
N ALA A 268 -18.65 29.82 9.66
CA ALA A 268 -20.11 29.77 9.61
C ALA A 268 -20.69 29.14 10.88
N VAL A 269 -20.12 28.03 11.36
CA VAL A 269 -20.52 27.36 12.62
C VAL A 269 -20.38 28.32 13.80
N ARG A 270 -19.25 29.01 13.89
CA ARG A 270 -18.95 29.95 14.96
C ARG A 270 -19.92 31.14 14.94
N GLU A 271 -20.12 31.80 13.81
CA GLU A 271 -20.92 33.00 13.68
C GLU A 271 -22.43 32.73 13.78
N LEU A 272 -22.87 31.54 13.32
CA LEU A 272 -24.28 31.14 13.42
C LEU A 272 -24.66 30.56 14.79
N GLY A 273 -23.69 30.33 15.68
CA GLY A 273 -23.91 29.91 17.06
C GLY A 273 -24.55 28.53 17.20
N TYR A 274 -24.23 27.58 16.32
CA TYR A 274 -24.75 26.22 16.45
C TYR A 274 -24.18 25.52 17.68
N GLN A 275 -25.04 24.94 18.52
CA GLN A 275 -24.62 24.18 19.70
C GLN A 275 -24.23 22.73 19.39
N LYS A 276 -24.75 22.16 18.31
CA LYS A 276 -24.44 20.80 17.84
C LYS A 276 -24.23 20.84 16.36
N VAL A 277 -23.12 20.29 15.90
CA VAL A 277 -22.74 20.23 14.47
C VAL A 277 -22.27 18.84 14.14
N LEU A 278 -22.81 18.27 13.07
CA LEU A 278 -22.30 17.04 12.46
C LEU A 278 -21.47 17.42 11.23
N PHE A 279 -20.19 17.07 11.25
CA PHE A 279 -19.28 17.31 10.15
C PHE A 279 -18.93 15.98 9.47
N LEU A 280 -19.26 15.85 8.18
CA LEU A 280 -18.94 14.68 7.37
C LEU A 280 -17.82 15.03 6.41
N VAL A 281 -16.68 14.36 6.53
CA VAL A 281 -15.48 14.63 5.74
C VAL A 281 -14.82 13.37 5.25
N HIS A 282 -14.20 13.48 4.10
CA HIS A 282 -13.52 12.38 3.42
C HIS A 282 -12.09 12.09 3.97
N ARG A 283 -11.43 13.05 4.66
CA ARG A 283 -10.04 12.92 5.16
C ARG A 283 -9.85 13.49 6.56
N ASN A 284 -9.00 12.86 7.37
CA ASN A 284 -8.71 13.21 8.78
C ASN A 284 -8.03 14.59 9.01
N MET A 285 -7.63 15.33 7.98
CA MET A 285 -6.96 16.63 8.12
C MET A 285 -7.86 17.74 8.69
N LEU A 286 -9.16 17.52 8.78
CA LEU A 286 -10.12 18.52 9.23
C LEU A 286 -10.34 18.54 10.75
N ASP A 287 -9.94 17.49 11.45
CA ASP A 287 -10.02 17.43 12.93
C ASP A 287 -9.29 18.59 13.61
N MET A 288 -8.20 19.07 12.98
CA MET A 288 -7.38 20.14 13.54
C MET A 288 -8.01 21.53 13.45
N VAL A 289 -8.87 21.78 12.47
CA VAL A 289 -9.49 23.11 12.28
C VAL A 289 -10.64 23.35 13.23
N PHE A 290 -11.31 22.29 13.67
CA PHE A 290 -12.52 22.37 14.50
C PHE A 290 -12.27 22.13 15.99
N ASN A 291 -11.15 21.53 16.39
CA ASN A 291 -10.82 21.30 17.81
C ASN A 291 -10.65 22.57 18.64
N HIS A 292 -10.49 23.73 18.01
CA HIS A 292 -10.30 25.03 18.68
C HIS A 292 -11.55 25.92 18.70
N THR A 293 -12.70 25.44 18.24
CA THR A 293 -13.97 26.11 18.45
C THR A 293 -14.69 25.45 19.61
N SER A 294 -15.13 26.21 20.61
CA SER A 294 -15.82 25.74 21.83
C SER A 294 -17.18 25.06 21.58
N VAL A 295 -17.25 24.22 20.53
CA VAL A 295 -18.46 23.52 20.10
C VAL A 295 -18.26 22.02 20.28
N SER A 296 -19.10 21.37 21.08
CA SER A 296 -19.11 19.90 21.19
C SER A 296 -19.65 19.28 19.91
N TYR A 297 -18.85 18.41 19.26
CA TYR A 297 -19.27 17.66 18.08
C TYR A 297 -19.02 16.18 18.24
N THR A 298 -19.81 15.40 17.53
CA THR A 298 -19.70 13.94 17.51
C THR A 298 -19.15 13.49 16.16
N HIS A 299 -18.05 12.75 16.19
CA HIS A 299 -17.46 12.13 15.00
C HIS A 299 -18.22 10.88 14.59
N LEU A 300 -18.72 10.85 13.36
CA LEU A 300 -19.07 9.62 12.67
C LEU A 300 -18.03 9.40 11.56
N ARG A 301 -17.19 8.38 11.71
CA ARG A 301 -16.35 7.88 10.61
C ARG A 301 -17.25 7.15 9.62
N ALA A 302 -17.31 7.64 8.39
CA ALA A 302 -17.75 6.80 7.29
C ALA A 302 -16.63 5.79 7.03
N HIS A 303 -16.86 4.52 7.34
CA HIS A 303 -16.03 3.41 6.88
C HIS A 303 -16.51 3.03 5.49
N GLU A 304 -15.72 3.34 4.47
CA GLU A 304 -15.75 2.60 3.20
C GLU A 304 -14.89 1.35 3.31
#